data_7c5f2f376295a34b35a50945d4e2a005
#
_entry.id   7c5f2f376295a34b35a50945d4e2a005
#
_cell.length_a   1.000
_cell.length_b   1.000
_cell.length_c   1.000
_cell.angle_alpha   90.00
_cell.angle_beta   90.00
_cell.angle_gamma   90.00
#
_symmetry.space_group_name_H-M   'P 1'
#
loop_
_entity.id
_entity.type
_entity.pdbx_description
1 polymer ?
#
loop_
_entity_poly.entity_id
_entity_poly.type
_entity_poly.pdbx_seq_one_letter_code
_entity_poly.pdbx_strand_id
1 'polypeptide(L)'
;IVWPKLSWQVCPRDAKIVNDKLIQVGDKVFAPGYLDLMPKDVQPFIGLFGSLGGKFPWRISFTLEGDGLSAVSIKGTVASILGFASGGNKLINQSVKLLREMREQYNETIVKMRISFCTWDHKSKVVDVERHLSELARAIEGWGTCLVSEVTGDPIAGVMSSALGAT
;
A
#
# COMPACT_ATOMS: atom_id res chain seq x y z
N ILE A 1 -7.38 1.91 -29.83
CA ILE A 1 -7.17 0.60 -29.17
C ILE A 1 -6.93 0.91 -27.71
N VAL A 2 -7.84 0.48 -26.84
CA VAL A 2 -7.65 0.60 -25.38
C VAL A 2 -6.95 -0.67 -24.92
N TRP A 3 -5.71 -0.53 -24.45
CA TRP A 3 -4.98 -1.64 -23.86
C TRP A 3 -5.52 -1.94 -22.46
N PRO A 4 -5.67 -3.20 -22.06
CA PRO A 4 -6.04 -3.54 -20.68
C PRO A 4 -4.97 -3.05 -19.72
N LYS A 5 -5.35 -2.84 -18.46
CA LYS A 5 -4.40 -2.46 -17.39
C LYS A 5 -3.25 -3.47 -17.31
N LEU A 6 -2.05 -3.01 -16.94
CA LEU A 6 -0.87 -3.86 -16.87
C LEU A 6 -1.07 -5.08 -15.96
N SER A 7 -1.75 -4.90 -14.83
CA SER A 7 -2.11 -5.99 -13.92
C SER A 7 -2.87 -7.13 -14.59
N TRP A 8 -3.76 -6.81 -15.51
CA TRP A 8 -4.52 -7.78 -16.30
C TRP A 8 -3.69 -8.45 -17.39
N GLN A 9 -2.69 -7.75 -17.93
CA GLN A 9 -1.80 -8.31 -18.97
C GLN A 9 -0.84 -9.36 -18.40
N VAL A 10 -0.39 -9.16 -17.15
CA VAL A 10 0.54 -10.07 -16.47
C VAL A 10 -0.14 -11.12 -15.62
N CYS A 11 -1.47 -11.00 -15.43
CA CYS A 11 -2.23 -11.95 -14.64
C CYS A 11 -2.33 -13.30 -15.36
N PRO A 12 -2.17 -14.42 -14.64
CA PRO A 12 -2.37 -15.75 -15.21
C PRO A 12 -3.78 -15.92 -15.83
N ARG A 13 -3.88 -16.65 -16.92
CA ARG A 13 -5.14 -16.86 -17.64
C ARG A 13 -6.23 -17.58 -16.83
N ASP A 14 -5.84 -18.35 -15.82
CA ASP A 14 -6.72 -19.06 -14.90
C ASP A 14 -7.16 -18.23 -13.69
N ALA A 15 -6.75 -16.96 -13.64
CA ALA A 15 -7.17 -16.05 -12.58
C ALA A 15 -8.67 -15.74 -12.69
N LYS A 16 -9.37 -15.84 -11.56
CA LYS A 16 -10.81 -15.56 -11.43
C LYS A 16 -11.05 -14.62 -10.26
N ILE A 17 -11.83 -13.57 -10.51
CA ILE A 17 -12.32 -12.71 -9.43
C ILE A 17 -13.36 -13.49 -8.65
N VAL A 18 -13.14 -13.66 -7.34
CA VAL A 18 -14.07 -14.33 -6.43
C VAL A 18 -15.12 -13.33 -5.94
N ASN A 19 -14.65 -12.17 -5.51
CA ASN A 19 -15.47 -11.01 -5.16
C ASN A 19 -14.66 -9.72 -5.35
N ASP A 20 -15.15 -8.58 -4.87
CA ASP A 20 -14.50 -7.28 -4.99
C ASP A 20 -13.14 -7.16 -4.28
N LYS A 21 -12.82 -8.11 -3.39
CA LYS A 21 -11.58 -8.12 -2.58
C LYS A 21 -10.67 -9.31 -2.85
N LEU A 22 -11.20 -10.38 -3.43
CA LEU A 22 -10.51 -11.66 -3.54
C LEU A 22 -10.33 -12.09 -4.99
N ILE A 23 -9.16 -12.65 -5.29
CA ILE A 23 -8.86 -13.27 -6.56
C ILE A 23 -8.36 -14.70 -6.36
N GLN A 24 -8.88 -15.62 -7.15
CA GLN A 24 -8.37 -16.98 -7.25
C GLN A 24 -7.37 -17.08 -8.39
N VAL A 25 -6.23 -17.70 -8.13
CA VAL A 25 -5.24 -18.08 -9.14
C VAL A 25 -4.87 -19.55 -8.90
N GLY A 26 -5.22 -20.39 -9.83
CA GLY A 26 -5.06 -21.84 -9.71
C GLY A 26 -5.86 -22.42 -8.54
N ASP A 27 -5.15 -23.01 -7.58
CA ASP A 27 -5.73 -23.65 -6.38
C ASP A 27 -5.75 -22.72 -5.15
N LYS A 28 -5.31 -21.47 -5.28
CA LYS A 28 -5.19 -20.49 -4.17
C LYS A 28 -6.08 -19.30 -4.38
N VAL A 29 -6.56 -18.76 -3.27
CA VAL A 29 -7.26 -17.47 -3.21
C VAL A 29 -6.39 -16.47 -2.47
N PHE A 30 -6.28 -15.27 -3.02
CA PHE A 30 -5.45 -14.18 -2.53
C PHE A 30 -6.31 -13.01 -2.09
N ALA A 31 -5.91 -12.37 -0.99
CA ALA A 31 -6.53 -11.18 -0.43
C ALA A 31 -5.46 -10.09 -0.26
N PRO A 32 -5.43 -9.06 -1.11
CA PRO A 32 -4.49 -7.95 -1.02
C PRO A 32 -5.01 -6.81 -0.15
N GLY A 33 -4.05 -6.07 0.41
CA GLY A 33 -4.29 -4.81 1.09
C GLY A 33 -3.10 -3.86 0.94
N TYR A 34 -3.25 -2.64 1.36
CA TYR A 34 -2.20 -1.63 1.32
C TYR A 34 -2.26 -0.69 2.52
N LEU A 35 -1.16 -0.01 2.77
CA LEU A 35 -1.02 0.96 3.84
C LEU A 35 -1.36 2.35 3.30
N ASP A 36 -2.42 2.96 3.83
CA ASP A 36 -2.85 4.31 3.47
C ASP A 36 -2.04 5.37 4.19
N LEU A 37 -1.79 5.13 5.48
CA LEU A 37 -1.07 6.07 6.32
C LEU A 37 0.09 5.35 7.03
N MET A 38 1.30 5.89 6.83
CA MET A 38 2.52 5.42 7.48
C MET A 38 2.48 5.65 8.97
N PRO A 39 3.18 4.80 9.77
CA PRO A 39 3.36 5.04 11.18
C PRO A 39 4.05 6.38 11.40
N LYS A 40 3.63 7.09 12.43
CA LYS A 40 4.22 8.36 12.81
C LYS A 40 5.64 8.20 13.35
N ASP A 41 5.88 7.11 14.04
CA ASP A 41 7.15 6.78 14.65
C ASP A 41 7.74 5.52 14.01
N VAL A 42 9.07 5.46 13.94
CA VAL A 42 9.78 4.27 13.42
C VAL A 42 9.61 3.11 14.40
N GLN A 43 9.06 2.01 13.90
CA GLN A 43 8.84 0.79 14.67
C GLN A 43 9.67 -0.37 14.11
N PRO A 44 10.29 -1.19 14.95
CA PRO A 44 11.05 -2.35 14.49
C PRO A 44 10.11 -3.43 13.92
N PHE A 45 10.44 -3.96 12.74
CA PHE A 45 9.66 -5.01 12.08
C PHE A 45 9.55 -6.32 12.88
N ILE A 46 10.47 -6.57 13.79
CA ILE A 46 10.45 -7.79 14.60
C ILE A 46 9.16 -7.94 15.42
N GLY A 47 8.59 -6.83 15.88
CA GLY A 47 7.31 -6.81 16.58
C GLY A 47 6.14 -7.25 15.71
N LEU A 48 6.14 -6.82 14.45
CA LEU A 48 5.15 -7.23 13.47
C LEU A 48 5.24 -8.73 13.16
N PHE A 49 6.44 -9.23 12.88
CA PHE A 49 6.67 -10.65 12.63
C PHE A 49 6.29 -11.54 13.84
N GLY A 50 6.59 -11.09 15.05
CA GLY A 50 6.21 -11.79 16.27
C GLY A 50 4.69 -11.91 16.45
N SER A 51 3.93 -10.89 16.10
CA SER A 51 2.47 -10.89 16.21
C SER A 51 1.78 -11.80 15.18
N LEU A 52 2.32 -11.87 13.97
CA LEU A 52 1.77 -12.69 12.90
C LEU A 52 2.09 -14.18 13.08
N GLY A 53 3.30 -14.49 13.55
CA GLY A 53 3.75 -15.88 13.69
C GLY A 53 3.68 -16.66 12.37
N GLY A 54 3.66 -17.97 12.47
CA GLY A 54 3.46 -18.89 11.33
C GLY A 54 2.01 -19.35 11.14
N LYS A 55 1.03 -18.57 11.55
CA LYS A 55 -0.38 -18.98 11.55
C LYS A 55 -0.99 -19.17 10.17
N PHE A 56 -0.57 -18.34 9.23
CA PHE A 56 -1.03 -18.37 7.84
C PHE A 56 0.03 -17.75 6.92
N PRO A 57 0.00 -18.01 5.62
CA PRO A 57 0.93 -17.40 4.67
C PRO A 57 0.59 -15.94 4.44
N TRP A 58 1.61 -15.08 4.45
CA TRP A 58 1.48 -13.67 4.19
C TRP A 58 2.74 -13.10 3.52
N ARG A 59 2.58 -11.95 2.89
CA ARG A 59 3.66 -11.17 2.29
C ARG A 59 3.42 -9.70 2.53
N ILE A 60 4.46 -8.97 2.88
CA ILE A 60 4.49 -7.52 2.93
C ILE A 60 5.57 -7.07 1.96
N SER A 61 5.24 -6.14 1.09
CA SER A 61 6.11 -5.61 0.05
C SER A 61 6.30 -4.11 0.23
N PHE A 62 7.54 -3.67 0.11
CA PHE A 62 7.94 -2.28 0.19
C PHE A 62 8.41 -1.82 -1.18
N THR A 63 7.79 -0.80 -1.71
CA THR A 63 8.23 -0.13 -2.94
C THR A 63 8.81 1.22 -2.56
N LEU A 64 10.07 1.45 -2.91
CA LEU A 64 10.78 2.70 -2.69
C LEU A 64 11.06 3.35 -4.04
N GLU A 65 10.57 4.56 -4.22
CA GLU A 65 10.86 5.38 -5.39
C GLU A 65 11.73 6.56 -4.96
N GLY A 66 12.83 6.77 -5.69
CA GLY A 66 13.66 7.97 -5.52
C GLY A 66 12.89 9.22 -5.94
N ASP A 67 13.49 10.38 -5.68
CA ASP A 67 12.96 11.69 -6.06
C ASP A 67 11.56 12.02 -5.49
N GLY A 68 11.31 11.58 -4.26
CA GLY A 68 10.07 11.91 -3.55
C GLY A 68 9.80 13.41 -3.42
N LEU A 69 10.85 14.25 -3.52
CA LEU A 69 10.72 15.71 -3.45
C LEU A 69 10.02 16.29 -4.67
N SER A 70 10.25 15.79 -5.87
CA SER A 70 9.58 16.30 -7.08
C SER A 70 8.06 16.06 -6.99
N ALA A 71 7.64 14.86 -6.56
CA ALA A 71 6.23 14.55 -6.35
C ALA A 71 5.58 15.42 -5.26
N VAL A 72 6.31 15.68 -4.17
CA VAL A 72 5.86 16.56 -3.08
C VAL A 72 5.78 18.00 -3.54
N SER A 73 6.75 18.47 -4.33
CA SER A 73 6.78 19.83 -4.89
C SER A 73 5.59 20.07 -5.83
N ILE A 74 5.26 19.12 -6.69
CA ILE A 74 4.09 19.22 -7.58
C ILE A 74 2.80 19.29 -6.75
N LYS A 75 2.63 18.41 -5.76
CA LYS A 75 1.46 18.45 -4.85
C LYS A 75 1.38 19.76 -4.09
N GLY A 76 2.50 20.30 -3.62
CA GLY A 76 2.57 21.58 -2.95
C GLY A 76 2.19 22.75 -3.86
N THR A 77 2.61 22.73 -5.12
CA THR A 77 2.24 23.75 -6.11
C THR A 77 0.75 23.69 -6.43
N VAL A 78 0.20 22.49 -6.65
CA VAL A 78 -1.24 22.29 -6.89
C VAL A 78 -2.05 22.71 -5.65
N ALA A 79 -1.61 22.34 -4.45
CA ALA A 79 -2.27 22.73 -3.21
C ALA A 79 -2.22 24.26 -2.97
N SER A 80 -1.13 24.93 -3.36
CA SER A 80 -1.03 26.40 -3.29
C SER A 80 -2.01 27.07 -4.27
N ILE A 81 -2.12 26.56 -5.49
CA ILE A 81 -3.05 27.09 -6.49
C ILE A 81 -4.50 26.89 -6.02
N LEU A 82 -4.83 25.71 -5.51
CA LEU A 82 -6.16 25.42 -4.97
C LEU A 82 -6.44 26.13 -3.64
N GLY A 83 -5.42 26.38 -2.84
CA GLY A 83 -5.50 27.10 -1.58
C GLY A 83 -5.85 28.57 -1.77
N PHE A 84 -5.43 29.20 -2.87
CA PHE A 84 -5.87 30.56 -3.26
C PHE A 84 -7.39 30.61 -3.51
N ALA A 85 -7.96 29.50 -3.99
CA ALA A 85 -9.39 29.44 -4.30
C ALA A 85 -10.28 29.03 -3.10
N SER A 86 -9.74 28.36 -2.08
CA SER A 86 -10.54 27.72 -1.01
C SER A 86 -10.06 27.94 0.43
N GLY A 87 -9.07 28.80 0.66
CA GLY A 87 -8.64 29.18 2.02
C GLY A 87 -8.01 28.09 2.89
N GLY A 88 -7.63 26.95 2.31
CA GLY A 88 -7.19 25.88 3.18
C GLY A 88 -6.30 24.83 2.58
N ASN A 89 -4.98 24.98 2.73
CA ASN A 89 -4.11 23.81 2.89
C ASN A 89 -2.77 24.20 3.57
N LYS A 90 -2.91 24.88 4.69
CA LYS A 90 -1.80 25.28 5.54
C LYS A 90 -0.91 24.07 5.91
N LEU A 91 -1.52 22.92 6.17
CA LEU A 91 -0.83 21.66 6.52
C LEU A 91 0.06 21.13 5.37
N ILE A 92 -0.46 21.12 4.13
CA ILE A 92 0.30 20.63 2.97
C ILE A 92 1.51 21.56 2.72
N ASN A 93 1.29 22.87 2.76
CA ASN A 93 2.37 23.84 2.57
C ASN A 93 3.43 23.76 3.66
N GLN A 94 3.04 23.55 4.91
CA GLN A 94 3.96 23.31 6.02
C GLN A 94 4.77 22.03 5.83
N SER A 95 4.12 20.94 5.42
CA SER A 95 4.79 19.66 5.15
C SER A 95 5.80 19.77 4.01
N VAL A 96 5.43 20.44 2.92
CA VAL A 96 6.34 20.70 1.78
C VAL A 96 7.54 21.52 2.21
N LYS A 97 7.33 22.58 3.01
CA LYS A 97 8.40 23.41 3.52
C LYS A 97 9.36 22.61 4.41
N LEU A 98 8.83 21.83 5.34
CA LEU A 98 9.61 20.97 6.22
C LEU A 98 10.47 19.98 5.44
N LEU A 99 9.89 19.29 4.43
CA LEU A 99 10.62 18.34 3.60
C LEU A 99 11.76 19.01 2.79
N ARG A 100 11.54 20.23 2.31
CA ARG A 100 12.62 21.01 1.66
C ARG A 100 13.73 21.37 2.63
N GLU A 101 13.38 21.84 3.81
CA GLU A 101 14.36 22.17 4.87
C GLU A 101 15.18 20.94 5.27
N MET A 102 14.55 19.77 5.43
CA MET A 102 15.25 18.51 5.71
C MET A 102 16.27 18.16 4.62
N ARG A 103 15.91 18.31 3.35
CA ARG A 103 16.82 18.06 2.24
C ARG A 103 17.95 19.08 2.16
N GLU A 104 17.62 20.38 2.25
CA GLU A 104 18.57 21.47 2.03
C GLU A 104 19.53 21.66 3.20
N GLN A 105 19.04 21.52 4.45
CA GLN A 105 19.85 21.75 5.64
C GLN A 105 20.53 20.48 6.15
N TYR A 106 19.87 19.33 6.04
CA TYR A 106 20.33 18.05 6.60
C TYR A 106 20.80 17.05 5.55
N ASN A 107 20.70 17.39 4.26
CA ASN A 107 21.02 16.50 3.14
C ASN A 107 20.29 15.15 3.20
N GLU A 108 19.08 15.15 3.74
CA GLU A 108 18.23 13.95 3.85
C GLU A 108 17.67 13.55 2.50
N THR A 109 17.73 12.26 2.20
CA THR A 109 17.13 11.72 0.98
C THR A 109 15.65 11.46 1.18
N ILE A 110 14.81 12.15 0.40
CA ILE A 110 13.36 11.94 0.44
C ILE A 110 12.97 10.91 -0.59
N VAL A 111 12.36 9.83 -0.11
CA VAL A 111 11.86 8.75 -0.95
C VAL A 111 10.33 8.65 -0.81
N LYS A 112 9.68 8.27 -1.89
CA LYS A 112 8.28 7.87 -1.86
C LYS A 112 8.23 6.38 -1.53
N MET A 113 7.56 6.03 -0.46
CA MET A 113 7.39 4.64 -0.04
C MET A 113 5.94 4.22 -0.14
N ARG A 114 5.74 3.01 -0.63
CA ARG A 114 4.44 2.32 -0.58
C ARG A 114 4.63 0.98 0.09
N ILE A 115 3.65 0.60 0.89
CA ILE A 115 3.60 -0.70 1.52
C ILE A 115 2.31 -1.38 1.10
N SER A 116 2.45 -2.55 0.51
CA SER A 116 1.33 -3.43 0.17
C SER A 116 1.53 -4.78 0.82
N PHE A 117 0.44 -5.46 1.10
CA PHE A 117 0.49 -6.78 1.72
C PHE A 117 -0.55 -7.70 1.09
N CYS A 118 -0.35 -8.98 1.26
CA CYS A 118 -1.24 -10.00 0.73
C CYS A 118 -1.18 -11.25 1.61
N THR A 119 -2.31 -11.89 1.78
CA THR A 119 -2.43 -13.23 2.35
C THR A 119 -3.12 -14.15 1.37
N TRP A 120 -2.96 -15.46 1.53
CA TRP A 120 -3.58 -16.47 0.67
C TRP A 120 -3.77 -17.79 1.40
N ASP A 121 -4.68 -18.59 0.90
CA ASP A 121 -4.86 -19.99 1.29
C ASP A 121 -5.45 -20.77 0.12
N HIS A 122 -5.70 -22.07 0.31
CA HIS A 122 -6.34 -22.93 -0.66
C HIS A 122 -7.78 -22.45 -0.95
N LYS A 123 -8.22 -22.60 -2.20
CA LYS A 123 -9.54 -22.13 -2.68
C LYS A 123 -10.75 -22.67 -1.91
N SER A 124 -10.60 -23.78 -1.18
CA SER A 124 -11.67 -24.30 -0.30
C SER A 124 -11.84 -23.53 0.99
N LYS A 125 -10.93 -22.58 1.29
CA LYS A 125 -10.85 -21.83 2.55
C LYS A 125 -11.04 -20.33 2.36
N VAL A 126 -11.94 -19.92 1.49
CA VAL A 126 -12.18 -18.49 1.18
C VAL A 126 -12.47 -17.68 2.43
N VAL A 127 -13.31 -18.18 3.34
CA VAL A 127 -13.65 -17.51 4.60
C VAL A 127 -12.41 -17.34 5.50
N ASP A 128 -11.52 -18.33 5.52
CA ASP A 128 -10.27 -18.23 6.27
C ASP A 128 -9.35 -17.14 5.69
N VAL A 129 -9.31 -16.99 4.35
CA VAL A 129 -8.50 -15.94 3.68
C VAL A 129 -8.97 -14.54 4.09
N GLU A 130 -10.27 -14.30 4.16
CA GLU A 130 -10.83 -13.02 4.62
C GLU A 130 -10.48 -12.76 6.10
N ARG A 131 -10.56 -13.78 6.93
CA ARG A 131 -10.13 -13.69 8.34
C ARG A 131 -8.62 -13.39 8.45
N HIS A 132 -7.78 -14.09 7.67
CA HIS A 132 -6.34 -13.85 7.65
C HIS A 132 -6.00 -12.43 7.18
N LEU A 133 -6.72 -11.88 6.20
CA LEU A 133 -6.56 -10.49 5.79
C LEU A 133 -6.85 -9.54 6.94
N SER A 134 -7.94 -9.75 7.66
CA SER A 134 -8.30 -8.94 8.83
C SER A 134 -7.29 -9.06 9.97
N GLU A 135 -6.75 -10.26 10.22
CA GLU A 135 -5.69 -10.47 11.23
C GLU A 135 -4.39 -9.77 10.81
N LEU A 136 -4.01 -9.86 9.52
CA LEU A 136 -2.84 -9.19 8.97
C LEU A 136 -2.97 -7.65 9.04
N ALA A 137 -4.13 -7.14 8.66
CA ALA A 137 -4.43 -5.72 8.75
C ALA A 137 -4.31 -5.19 10.19
N ARG A 138 -4.92 -5.87 11.16
CA ARG A 138 -4.83 -5.52 12.59
C ARG A 138 -3.39 -5.58 13.12
N ALA A 139 -2.61 -6.56 12.68
CA ALA A 139 -1.21 -6.67 13.09
C ALA A 139 -0.39 -5.48 12.57
N ILE A 140 -0.63 -5.05 11.32
CA ILE A 140 0.02 -3.89 10.72
C ILE A 140 -0.43 -2.60 11.42
N GLU A 141 -1.72 -2.42 11.67
CA GLU A 141 -2.26 -1.26 12.39
C GLU A 141 -1.71 -1.16 13.81
N GLY A 142 -1.61 -2.29 14.53
CA GLY A 142 -1.04 -2.35 15.86
C GLY A 142 0.47 -2.14 15.90
N TRP A 143 1.17 -2.40 14.80
CA TRP A 143 2.62 -2.24 14.72
C TRP A 143 3.08 -0.78 14.85
N GLY A 144 2.34 0.20 14.34
CA GLY A 144 2.80 1.58 14.40
C GLY A 144 1.69 2.62 14.29
N THR A 145 0.46 2.28 14.69
CA THR A 145 -0.69 3.19 14.55
C THR A 145 -0.88 3.63 13.08
N CYS A 146 -0.75 2.66 12.17
CA CYS A 146 -0.93 2.83 10.75
C CYS A 146 -2.42 2.84 10.39
N LEU A 147 -2.76 3.36 9.24
CA LEU A 147 -4.08 3.17 8.64
C LEU A 147 -3.93 2.20 7.46
N VAL A 148 -4.71 1.16 7.48
CA VAL A 148 -4.69 0.09 6.48
C VAL A 148 -5.99 0.09 5.70
N SER A 149 -5.91 -0.15 4.41
CA SER A 149 -7.07 -0.33 3.54
C SER A 149 -7.03 -1.67 2.83
N GLU A 150 -8.18 -2.31 2.75
CA GLU A 150 -8.38 -3.47 1.89
C GLU A 150 -8.52 -3.00 0.44
N VAL A 151 -7.99 -3.76 -0.49
CA VAL A 151 -8.20 -3.48 -1.92
C VAL A 151 -9.61 -3.86 -2.31
N THR A 152 -10.39 -2.90 -2.77
CA THR A 152 -11.75 -3.10 -3.27
C THR A 152 -11.85 -2.75 -4.74
N GLY A 153 -12.57 -3.56 -5.50
CA GLY A 153 -12.86 -3.32 -6.91
C GLY A 153 -11.83 -3.86 -7.92
N ASP A 154 -10.53 -3.87 -7.58
CA ASP A 154 -9.48 -4.45 -8.46
C ASP A 154 -8.48 -5.30 -7.65
N PRO A 155 -8.88 -6.49 -7.16
CA PRO A 155 -8.00 -7.35 -6.39
C PRO A 155 -6.80 -7.87 -7.20
N ILE A 156 -6.90 -7.89 -8.54
CA ILE A 156 -5.77 -8.27 -9.41
C ILE A 156 -4.66 -7.25 -9.28
N ALA A 157 -4.98 -5.97 -9.39
CA ALA A 157 -4.00 -4.89 -9.23
C ALA A 157 -3.37 -4.95 -7.83
N GLY A 158 -4.15 -5.19 -6.79
CA GLY A 158 -3.66 -5.33 -5.42
C GLY A 158 -2.66 -6.48 -5.24
N VAL A 159 -2.96 -7.65 -5.77
CA VAL A 159 -2.05 -8.81 -5.70
C VAL A 159 -0.78 -8.54 -6.50
N MET A 160 -0.88 -7.98 -7.71
CA MET A 160 0.28 -7.66 -8.54
C MET A 160 1.14 -6.58 -7.91
N SER A 161 0.56 -5.54 -7.32
CA SER A 161 1.27 -4.53 -6.55
C SER A 161 2.06 -5.16 -5.39
N SER A 162 1.44 -6.06 -4.64
CA SER A 162 2.12 -6.76 -3.55
C SER A 162 3.19 -7.74 -4.02
N ALA A 163 3.12 -8.26 -5.25
CA ALA A 163 4.07 -9.23 -5.79
C ALA A 163 5.25 -8.56 -6.51
N LEU A 164 4.97 -7.55 -7.32
CA LEU A 164 5.93 -6.96 -8.26
C LEU A 164 6.28 -5.51 -7.91
N GLY A 165 5.61 -4.92 -6.92
CA GLY A 165 5.72 -3.49 -6.66
C GLY A 165 5.16 -2.61 -7.79
N ALA A 166 4.52 -3.23 -8.78
CA ALA A 166 3.91 -2.53 -9.90
C ALA A 166 2.56 -1.94 -9.49
N THR A 167 2.37 -0.69 -9.73
CA THR A 167 1.12 0.04 -9.47
C THR A 167 0.62 0.73 -10.74
#